data_6de6cdeae2f3d86d216288f82b36e902
#
_entry.id   6de6cdeae2f3d86d216288f82b36e902
#
_cell.length_a   1.000
_cell.length_b   1.000
_cell.length_c   1.000
_cell.angle_alpha   90.00
_cell.angle_beta   90.00
_cell.angle_gamma   90.00
#
_symmetry.space_group_name_H-M   'P 1'
#
loop_
_entity.id
_entity.type
_entity.pdbx_description
1 polymer ?
#
loop_
_entity_poly.entity_id
_entity_poly.type
_entity_poly.pdbx_seq_one_letter_code
_entity_poly.pdbx_strand_id
1 'polypeptide(L)'
;MKYRVDVMPSLCGSRRNVLAALSCLLGTVTALTHSASAQTAFTLPAPPFELPFLPPISGNWTVMAGVGGEYGPNFEGSKNSKFSPIPIFTIRRAGSADSFRAPRDSASIALIDFGELRAGPAAKFIPGRKSFNYPELNGLGDVNAAVELGGFVEYYPVDWFRMRSEIRQGLGGHHGAVADFSADFIVPVIQRLTVSAGPRFTWESTQSTSPYFGVNALQAAASGLPIFDAKGGAHSAGFGTQVKYQINPQWEVHSYIEYERLLGDAAKSPLVTTRGSVNQTTVGIGASYAFDFKIR
;
A
#
# COMPACT_ATOMS: atom_id res chain seq x y z
N MET A 1 39.25 -50.54 33.30
CA MET A 1 39.36 -49.36 32.43
C MET A 1 37.97 -49.02 31.96
N LYS A 2 37.32 -48.02 32.65
CA LYS A 2 35.93 -47.62 32.37
C LYS A 2 35.98 -46.35 31.52
N TYR A 3 35.47 -46.38 30.30
CA TYR A 3 35.24 -45.19 29.49
C TYR A 3 33.89 -44.58 29.85
N ARG A 4 33.91 -43.31 30.26
CA ARG A 4 32.75 -42.46 30.53
C ARG A 4 32.37 -41.75 29.25
N VAL A 5 31.15 -41.93 28.77
CA VAL A 5 30.60 -41.24 27.62
C VAL A 5 29.92 -39.99 28.17
N ASP A 6 30.46 -38.80 27.85
CA ASP A 6 29.82 -37.52 28.11
C ASP A 6 28.75 -37.23 27.06
N VAL A 7 27.53 -37.09 27.52
CA VAL A 7 26.36 -36.72 26.71
C VAL A 7 26.33 -35.20 26.60
N MET A 8 26.47 -34.67 25.37
CA MET A 8 26.23 -33.26 25.06
C MET A 8 24.75 -32.92 25.19
N PRO A 9 24.40 -31.76 25.79
CA PRO A 9 23.00 -31.31 25.85
C PRO A 9 22.56 -30.78 24.49
N SER A 10 21.41 -31.27 24.04
CA SER A 10 20.69 -30.82 22.86
C SER A 10 20.24 -29.37 22.98
N LEU A 11 20.69 -28.52 22.08
CA LEU A 11 20.15 -27.19 21.84
C LEU A 11 18.75 -27.31 21.22
N CYS A 12 17.73 -27.42 22.09
CA CYS A 12 16.33 -27.20 21.74
C CYS A 12 15.99 -25.77 22.14
N GLY A 13 16.23 -24.82 21.23
CA GLY A 13 16.00 -23.40 21.44
C GLY A 13 15.02 -22.86 20.42
N SER A 14 13.88 -22.42 20.94
CA SER A 14 13.13 -21.28 20.40
C SER A 14 12.26 -21.49 19.17
N ARG A 15 11.20 -22.28 19.28
CA ARG A 15 9.99 -22.12 18.42
C ARG A 15 8.76 -21.59 19.19
N ARG A 16 8.91 -21.12 20.42
CA ARG A 16 7.76 -20.71 21.27
C ARG A 16 7.41 -19.23 21.27
N ASN A 17 8.20 -18.35 20.69
CA ASN A 17 8.01 -16.90 20.83
C ASN A 17 7.21 -16.21 19.73
N VAL A 18 6.91 -16.88 18.62
CA VAL A 18 6.12 -16.27 17.53
C VAL A 18 4.62 -16.43 17.74
N LEU A 19 4.18 -17.50 18.41
CA LEU A 19 2.76 -17.73 18.72
C LEU A 19 2.25 -16.93 19.94
N ALA A 20 3.14 -16.51 20.83
CA ALA A 20 2.77 -15.73 22.01
C ALA A 20 2.50 -14.25 21.70
N ALA A 21 3.07 -13.71 20.62
CA ALA A 21 2.82 -12.32 20.21
C ALA A 21 1.46 -12.14 19.53
N LEU A 22 0.93 -13.18 18.89
CA LEU A 22 -0.41 -13.11 18.27
C LEU A 22 -1.55 -13.24 19.29
N SER A 23 -1.32 -13.88 20.43
CA SER A 23 -2.35 -14.10 21.46
C SER A 23 -2.59 -12.89 22.36
N CYS A 24 -1.64 -11.96 22.48
CA CYS A 24 -1.80 -10.74 23.30
C CYS A 24 -2.61 -9.62 22.60
N LEU A 25 -2.77 -9.64 21.30
CA LEU A 25 -3.54 -8.63 20.56
C LEU A 25 -5.06 -8.90 20.50
N LEU A 26 -5.50 -10.09 20.91
CA LEU A 26 -6.91 -10.47 20.92
C LEU A 26 -7.62 -10.28 22.29
N GLY A 27 -6.91 -9.78 23.30
CA GLY A 27 -7.33 -9.88 24.70
C GLY A 27 -8.04 -8.67 25.32
N THR A 28 -8.21 -7.52 24.65
CA THR A 28 -8.90 -6.36 25.26
C THR A 28 -9.69 -5.54 24.26
N VAL A 29 -10.68 -6.15 23.61
CA VAL A 29 -11.82 -5.39 23.07
C VAL A 29 -12.97 -5.49 24.06
N THR A 30 -12.92 -4.68 25.11
CA THR A 30 -14.10 -4.40 25.93
C THR A 30 -15.12 -3.70 25.06
N ALA A 31 -16.26 -4.36 24.82
CA ALA A 31 -17.38 -3.83 24.07
C ALA A 31 -17.89 -2.51 24.69
N LEU A 32 -17.59 -1.40 24.08
CA LEU A 32 -18.34 -0.16 24.27
C LEU A 32 -19.63 -0.28 23.46
N THR A 33 -20.66 -0.83 24.09
CA THR A 33 -22.03 -0.77 23.60
C THR A 33 -22.52 0.68 23.79
N HIS A 34 -22.28 1.53 22.81
CA HIS A 34 -22.96 2.83 22.71
C HIS A 34 -24.12 2.68 21.73
N SER A 35 -25.29 3.11 22.19
CA SER A 35 -26.53 3.20 21.43
C SER A 35 -26.29 3.87 20.08
N ALA A 36 -26.84 3.31 19.01
CA ALA A 36 -26.83 3.92 17.68
C ALA A 36 -27.54 5.28 17.72
N SER A 37 -26.78 6.34 17.89
CA SER A 37 -27.24 7.70 17.65
C SER A 37 -27.45 7.86 16.15
N ALA A 38 -28.64 8.28 15.73
CA ALA A 38 -28.92 8.61 14.34
C ALA A 38 -27.85 9.60 13.84
N GLN A 39 -27.06 9.20 12.86
CA GLN A 39 -26.09 10.08 12.23
C GLN A 39 -26.84 11.21 11.53
N THR A 40 -26.65 12.42 11.97
CA THR A 40 -27.08 13.61 11.23
C THR A 40 -26.21 13.69 9.97
N ALA A 41 -26.82 13.44 8.81
CA ALA A 41 -26.12 13.54 7.52
C ALA A 41 -25.55 14.96 7.36
N PHE A 42 -24.25 15.06 7.26
CA PHE A 42 -23.57 16.32 7.00
C PHE A 42 -23.84 16.75 5.54
N THR A 43 -24.26 17.99 5.33
CA THR A 43 -24.62 18.48 3.99
C THR A 43 -23.61 19.52 3.54
N LEU A 44 -22.95 19.26 2.41
CA LEU A 44 -22.03 20.21 1.75
C LEU A 44 -22.73 20.89 0.56
N PRO A 45 -22.41 22.16 0.26
CA PRO A 45 -22.86 22.80 -0.99
C PRO A 45 -22.23 22.12 -2.19
N ALA A 46 -22.94 22.08 -3.33
CA ALA A 46 -22.39 21.59 -4.59
C ALA A 46 -21.23 22.50 -5.05
N PRO A 47 -20.18 21.92 -5.69
CA PRO A 47 -19.12 22.73 -6.28
C PRO A 47 -19.69 23.63 -7.38
N PRO A 48 -19.12 24.83 -7.60
CA PRO A 48 -19.64 25.82 -8.55
C PRO A 48 -19.42 25.48 -10.03
N PHE A 49 -19.00 24.25 -10.36
CA PHE A 49 -18.76 23.80 -11.74
C PHE A 49 -19.31 22.38 -11.95
N GLU A 50 -19.91 22.18 -13.10
CA GLU A 50 -20.31 20.86 -13.61
C GLU A 50 -19.49 20.54 -14.86
N LEU A 51 -18.96 19.33 -14.93
CA LEU A 51 -18.28 18.83 -16.11
C LEU A 51 -19.30 18.00 -16.91
N PRO A 52 -19.69 18.42 -18.14
CA PRO A 52 -20.85 17.87 -18.85
C PRO A 52 -20.72 16.38 -19.25
N PHE A 53 -19.54 15.81 -19.10
CA PHE A 53 -19.26 14.39 -19.40
C PHE A 53 -19.04 13.55 -18.15
N LEU A 54 -19.16 14.13 -16.96
CA LEU A 54 -19.06 13.39 -15.69
C LEU A 54 -20.43 13.34 -15.00
N PRO A 55 -20.74 12.26 -14.27
CA PRO A 55 -21.95 12.21 -13.47
C PRO A 55 -21.94 13.34 -12.43
N PRO A 56 -23.12 13.93 -12.11
CA PRO A 56 -23.21 15.04 -11.18
C PRO A 56 -22.57 14.68 -9.83
N ILE A 57 -21.76 15.57 -9.29
CA ILE A 57 -21.09 15.38 -7.98
C ILE A 57 -22.12 15.47 -6.84
N SER A 58 -23.29 16.07 -7.05
CA SER A 58 -24.40 16.09 -6.11
C SER A 58 -24.90 14.70 -5.74
N GLY A 59 -25.47 14.54 -4.56
CA GLY A 59 -26.02 13.27 -4.06
C GLY A 59 -25.41 12.81 -2.73
N ASN A 60 -25.72 11.60 -2.37
CA ASN A 60 -25.23 10.98 -1.12
C ASN A 60 -23.89 10.29 -1.36
N TRP A 61 -22.96 10.52 -0.44
CA TRP A 61 -21.61 9.96 -0.46
C TRP A 61 -21.27 9.34 0.88
N THR A 62 -20.48 8.28 0.85
CA THR A 62 -19.88 7.68 2.04
C THR A 62 -18.39 8.00 2.05
N VAL A 63 -17.91 8.58 3.14
CA VAL A 63 -16.47 8.74 3.43
C VAL A 63 -16.09 7.69 4.44
N MET A 64 -14.98 7.03 4.20
CA MET A 64 -14.31 6.19 5.15
C MET A 64 -12.99 6.86 5.53
N ALA A 65 -12.82 7.17 6.81
CA ALA A 65 -11.61 7.77 7.35
C ALA A 65 -11.07 6.91 8.48
N GLY A 66 -9.75 6.79 8.55
CA GLY A 66 -9.11 5.94 9.54
C GLY A 66 -7.61 6.16 9.65
N VAL A 67 -7.00 5.34 10.46
CA VAL A 67 -5.57 5.32 10.70
C VAL A 67 -5.08 3.89 10.79
N GLY A 68 -3.89 3.67 10.31
CA GLY A 68 -3.18 2.42 10.41
C GLY A 68 -1.71 2.62 10.73
N GLY A 69 -1.02 1.53 10.82
CA GLY A 69 0.43 1.47 10.90
C GLY A 69 0.94 0.36 10.01
N GLU A 70 2.07 0.62 9.38
CA GLU A 70 2.77 -0.39 8.59
C GLU A 70 4.22 -0.51 9.06
N TYR A 71 4.74 -1.72 8.99
CA TYR A 71 6.14 -2.04 9.16
C TYR A 71 6.68 -2.55 7.84
N GLY A 72 7.56 -1.76 7.23
CA GLY A 72 8.09 -2.03 5.90
C GLY A 72 9.45 -1.39 5.68
N PRO A 73 10.03 -1.51 4.48
CA PRO A 73 11.34 -0.96 4.17
C PRO A 73 11.42 0.55 4.46
N ASN A 74 12.58 1.01 4.96
CA ASN A 74 12.84 2.42 5.24
C ASN A 74 12.59 3.32 4.02
N PHE A 75 12.97 2.81 2.86
CA PHE A 75 12.76 3.33 1.51
C PHE A 75 12.82 2.15 0.55
N GLU A 76 12.31 2.29 -0.62
CA GLU A 76 12.30 1.22 -1.62
C GLU A 76 13.73 0.77 -1.99
N GLY A 77 13.99 -0.53 -1.85
CA GLY A 77 15.33 -1.12 -1.96
C GLY A 77 16.12 -1.17 -0.65
N SER A 78 15.60 -0.65 0.47
CA SER A 78 16.26 -0.79 1.78
C SER A 78 16.19 -2.23 2.29
N LYS A 79 17.26 -2.67 2.96
CA LYS A 79 17.26 -3.93 3.75
C LYS A 79 16.73 -3.75 5.17
N ASN A 80 16.66 -2.50 5.63
CA ASN A 80 16.18 -2.15 6.96
C ASN A 80 14.72 -1.69 6.88
N SER A 81 13.96 -1.93 7.91
CA SER A 81 12.54 -1.60 8.00
C SER A 81 12.26 -0.61 9.11
N LYS A 82 11.16 0.12 8.98
CA LYS A 82 10.63 1.05 9.98
C LYS A 82 9.13 0.89 10.14
N PHE A 83 8.63 1.37 11.26
CA PHE A 83 7.20 1.59 11.45
C PHE A 83 6.83 2.97 10.90
N SER A 84 5.71 3.03 10.15
CA SER A 84 5.16 4.27 9.60
C SER A 84 3.66 4.33 9.87
N PRO A 85 3.12 5.44 10.40
CA PRO A 85 1.68 5.64 10.44
C PRO A 85 1.16 5.90 9.03
N ILE A 86 0.00 5.33 8.71
CA ILE A 86 -0.69 5.52 7.43
C ILE A 86 -2.09 6.10 7.66
N PRO A 87 -2.46 7.21 7.01
CA PRO A 87 -3.84 7.66 6.97
C PRO A 87 -4.64 6.76 6.01
N ILE A 88 -5.86 6.43 6.40
CA ILE A 88 -6.81 5.70 5.56
C ILE A 88 -7.92 6.67 5.18
N PHE A 89 -8.12 6.87 3.89
CA PHE A 89 -9.17 7.73 3.39
C PHE A 89 -9.75 7.18 2.08
N THR A 90 -11.06 7.02 2.04
CA THR A 90 -11.79 6.69 0.82
C THR A 90 -13.09 7.47 0.73
N ILE A 91 -13.53 7.72 -0.49
CA ILE A 91 -14.81 8.34 -0.78
C ILE A 91 -15.52 7.55 -1.88
N ARG A 92 -16.82 7.31 -1.70
CA ARG A 92 -17.65 6.60 -2.69
C ARG A 92 -19.08 7.14 -2.67
N ARG A 93 -19.85 6.87 -3.72
CA ARG A 93 -21.29 7.15 -3.70
C ARG A 93 -21.97 6.26 -2.67
N ALA A 94 -22.86 6.83 -1.88
CA ALA A 94 -23.65 6.05 -0.94
C ALA A 94 -24.59 5.10 -1.71
N GLY A 95 -24.69 3.86 -1.22
CA GLY A 95 -25.47 2.81 -1.88
C GLY A 95 -24.78 2.10 -3.04
N SER A 96 -23.60 2.57 -3.51
CA SER A 96 -22.78 1.72 -4.35
C SER A 96 -22.23 0.54 -3.55
N ALA A 97 -22.16 -0.63 -4.18
CA ALA A 97 -21.61 -1.83 -3.55
C ALA A 97 -20.23 -1.51 -2.96
N ASP A 98 -19.96 -2.07 -1.77
CA ASP A 98 -18.66 -1.88 -1.10
C ASP A 98 -17.58 -2.45 -2.02
N SER A 99 -16.84 -1.57 -2.72
CA SER A 99 -15.79 -2.01 -3.62
C SER A 99 -14.60 -2.48 -2.81
N PHE A 100 -14.12 -3.65 -3.13
CA PHE A 100 -12.86 -4.14 -2.57
C PHE A 100 -11.75 -3.12 -2.81
N ARG A 101 -10.86 -3.01 -1.84
CA ARG A 101 -9.70 -2.13 -1.90
C ARG A 101 -8.48 -2.85 -1.34
N ALA A 102 -7.45 -2.99 -2.15
CA ALA A 102 -6.17 -3.51 -1.69
C ALA A 102 -5.37 -2.38 -0.99
N PRO A 103 -4.51 -2.70 -0.02
CA PRO A 103 -3.71 -1.69 0.70
C PRO A 103 -2.86 -0.82 -0.22
N ARG A 104 -2.38 -1.39 -1.32
CA ARG A 104 -1.54 -0.72 -2.31
C ARG A 104 -2.28 0.22 -3.27
N ASP A 105 -3.60 0.08 -3.40
CA ASP A 105 -4.39 0.90 -4.32
C ASP A 105 -4.24 2.39 -3.99
N SER A 106 -4.02 3.19 -5.03
CA SER A 106 -3.96 4.64 -4.91
C SER A 106 -5.29 5.23 -4.44
N ALA A 107 -5.27 6.41 -3.86
CA ALA A 107 -6.49 7.18 -3.62
C ALA A 107 -7.21 7.40 -4.95
N SER A 108 -8.45 6.95 -5.06
CA SER A 108 -9.18 6.93 -6.33
C SER A 108 -10.68 7.07 -6.13
N ILE A 109 -11.36 7.61 -7.14
CA ILE A 109 -12.81 7.78 -7.17
C ILE A 109 -13.33 7.19 -8.48
N ALA A 110 -14.23 6.20 -8.39
CA ALA A 110 -14.91 5.67 -9.57
C ALA A 110 -15.94 6.70 -10.07
N LEU A 111 -15.66 7.32 -11.20
CA LEU A 111 -16.59 8.20 -11.88
C LEU A 111 -17.43 7.44 -12.90
N ILE A 112 -16.90 6.38 -13.45
CA ILE A 112 -17.57 5.41 -14.31
C ILE A 112 -17.75 4.15 -13.49
N ASP A 113 -18.98 3.69 -13.33
CA ASP A 113 -19.32 2.48 -12.57
C ASP A 113 -20.49 1.77 -13.28
N PHE A 114 -20.16 0.67 -13.94
CA PHE A 114 -21.11 -0.23 -14.60
C PHE A 114 -21.28 -1.55 -13.83
N GLY A 115 -20.90 -1.56 -12.53
CA GLY A 115 -20.90 -2.76 -11.71
C GLY A 115 -19.62 -3.57 -11.90
N GLU A 116 -19.49 -4.28 -13.01
CA GLU A 116 -18.31 -5.09 -13.31
C GLU A 116 -17.09 -4.26 -13.72
N LEU A 117 -17.31 -3.09 -14.36
CA LEU A 117 -16.26 -2.19 -14.84
C LEU A 117 -16.35 -0.86 -14.13
N ARG A 118 -15.24 -0.45 -13.50
CA ARG A 118 -15.11 0.85 -12.85
C ARG A 118 -13.86 1.56 -13.33
N ALA A 119 -13.96 2.87 -13.47
CA ALA A 119 -12.81 3.69 -13.87
C ALA A 119 -12.93 5.10 -13.30
N GLY A 120 -11.79 5.78 -13.18
CA GLY A 120 -11.75 7.15 -12.70
C GLY A 120 -10.35 7.65 -12.42
N PRO A 121 -10.23 8.86 -11.85
CA PRO A 121 -8.95 9.41 -11.44
C PRO A 121 -8.35 8.65 -10.26
N ALA A 122 -7.01 8.60 -10.26
CA ALA A 122 -6.20 8.05 -9.19
C ALA A 122 -5.06 9.01 -8.83
N ALA A 123 -4.71 9.07 -7.54
CA ALA A 123 -3.61 9.89 -7.03
C ALA A 123 -2.86 9.13 -5.94
N LYS A 124 -1.52 9.25 -5.94
CA LYS A 124 -0.65 8.64 -4.95
C LYS A 124 0.38 9.66 -4.47
N PHE A 125 0.59 9.72 -3.16
CA PHE A 125 1.65 10.51 -2.56
C PHE A 125 2.87 9.63 -2.30
N ILE A 126 4.03 10.04 -2.82
CA ILE A 126 5.31 9.38 -2.61
C ILE A 126 6.13 10.25 -1.65
N PRO A 127 6.42 9.79 -0.43
CA PRO A 127 7.24 10.54 0.52
C PRO A 127 8.64 10.80 -0.03
N GLY A 128 9.19 11.96 0.29
CA GLY A 128 10.58 12.28 -0.04
C GLY A 128 11.56 11.36 0.71
N ARG A 129 12.70 11.10 0.09
CA ARG A 129 13.81 10.32 0.64
C ARG A 129 14.97 11.24 1.01
N LYS A 130 15.24 11.35 2.31
CA LYS A 130 16.32 12.21 2.82
C LYS A 130 17.54 11.36 3.18
N SER A 131 18.67 11.68 2.60
CA SER A 131 19.92 10.91 2.76
C SER A 131 20.44 10.92 4.19
N PHE A 132 20.25 12.00 4.94
CA PHE A 132 20.69 12.09 6.34
C PHE A 132 19.92 11.16 7.28
N ASN A 133 18.73 10.68 6.90
CA ASN A 133 17.92 9.78 7.73
C ASN A 133 18.42 8.32 7.70
N TYR A 134 19.19 7.96 6.66
CA TYR A 134 19.54 6.56 6.40
C TYR A 134 21.00 6.45 5.95
N PRO A 135 21.86 5.75 6.73
CA PRO A 135 23.27 5.57 6.38
C PRO A 135 23.51 4.95 5.00
N GLU A 136 22.58 4.12 4.53
CA GLU A 136 22.67 3.48 3.21
C GLU A 136 22.62 4.50 2.06
N LEU A 137 22.04 5.68 2.30
CA LEU A 137 21.91 6.75 1.33
C LEU A 137 23.05 7.77 1.36
N ASN A 138 24.05 7.59 2.23
CA ASN A 138 25.20 8.50 2.31
C ASN A 138 25.86 8.69 0.95
N GLY A 139 25.97 9.96 0.54
CA GLY A 139 26.58 10.39 -0.72
C GLY A 139 25.63 10.35 -1.93
N LEU A 140 24.40 9.84 -1.79
CA LEU A 140 23.42 9.75 -2.90
C LEU A 140 22.51 10.98 -3.01
N GLY A 141 22.49 11.84 -1.98
CA GLY A 141 21.64 13.02 -1.95
C GLY A 141 20.16 12.70 -1.66
N ASP A 142 19.36 13.75 -1.67
CA ASP A 142 17.94 13.71 -1.35
C ASP A 142 17.09 13.53 -2.60
N VAL A 143 15.94 12.86 -2.46
CA VAL A 143 14.84 12.88 -3.43
C VAL A 143 13.66 13.55 -2.76
N ASN A 144 13.08 14.56 -3.42
CA ASN A 144 11.92 15.27 -2.89
C ASN A 144 10.67 14.37 -2.93
N ALA A 145 9.63 14.79 -2.22
CA ALA A 145 8.32 14.13 -2.33
C ALA A 145 7.75 14.33 -3.75
N ALA A 146 6.95 13.37 -4.19
CA ALA A 146 6.21 13.44 -5.44
C ALA A 146 4.72 13.19 -5.20
N VAL A 147 3.89 13.76 -6.07
CA VAL A 147 2.49 13.39 -6.22
C VAL A 147 2.33 12.77 -7.59
N GLU A 148 1.83 11.56 -7.65
CA GLU A 148 1.50 10.89 -8.89
C GLU A 148 0.01 11.07 -9.18
N LEU A 149 -0.34 11.59 -10.35
CA LEU A 149 -1.71 11.79 -10.82
C LEU A 149 -1.98 10.97 -12.07
N GLY A 150 -3.15 10.38 -12.15
CA GLY A 150 -3.51 9.54 -13.28
C GLY A 150 -4.90 8.96 -13.20
N GLY A 151 -5.05 7.73 -13.66
CA GLY A 151 -6.33 7.04 -13.67
C GLY A 151 -6.20 5.56 -13.38
N PHE A 152 -7.32 4.96 -13.06
CA PHE A 152 -7.45 3.52 -12.86
C PHE A 152 -8.62 2.94 -13.65
N VAL A 153 -8.51 1.66 -13.91
CA VAL A 153 -9.58 0.80 -14.39
C VAL A 153 -9.61 -0.45 -13.53
N GLU A 154 -10.80 -0.81 -13.05
CA GLU A 154 -11.07 -2.08 -12.35
C GLU A 154 -12.07 -2.89 -13.16
N TYR A 155 -11.84 -4.19 -13.23
CA TYR A 155 -12.75 -5.13 -13.85
C TYR A 155 -12.99 -6.33 -12.95
N TYR A 156 -14.26 -6.63 -12.71
CA TYR A 156 -14.75 -7.76 -11.90
C TYR A 156 -15.47 -8.74 -12.83
N PRO A 157 -14.77 -9.69 -13.47
CA PRO A 157 -15.43 -10.70 -14.30
C PRO A 157 -16.38 -11.59 -13.50
N VAL A 158 -16.13 -11.70 -12.22
CA VAL A 158 -16.97 -12.37 -11.20
C VAL A 158 -16.76 -11.68 -9.85
N ASP A 159 -17.70 -11.80 -8.92
CA ASP A 159 -17.69 -11.08 -7.63
C ASP A 159 -16.46 -11.40 -6.75
N TRP A 160 -15.87 -12.56 -6.91
CA TRP A 160 -14.72 -13.02 -6.14
C TRP A 160 -13.36 -12.77 -6.81
N PHE A 161 -13.33 -12.15 -7.99
CA PHE A 161 -12.09 -11.87 -8.71
C PHE A 161 -12.09 -10.46 -9.29
N ARG A 162 -11.06 -9.69 -8.96
CA ARG A 162 -10.83 -8.33 -9.42
C ARG A 162 -9.52 -8.24 -10.18
N MET A 163 -9.50 -7.50 -11.26
CA MET A 163 -8.29 -6.99 -11.93
C MET A 163 -8.29 -5.47 -11.83
N ARG A 164 -7.14 -4.87 -11.53
CA ARG A 164 -6.97 -3.43 -11.50
C ARG A 164 -5.69 -3.03 -12.20
N SER A 165 -5.79 -1.97 -13.00
CA SER A 165 -4.67 -1.30 -13.65
C SER A 165 -4.71 0.17 -13.30
N GLU A 166 -3.58 0.74 -12.94
CA GLU A 166 -3.40 2.17 -12.71
C GLU A 166 -2.25 2.69 -13.55
N ILE A 167 -2.40 3.87 -14.15
CA ILE A 167 -1.32 4.58 -14.82
C ILE A 167 -1.29 5.98 -14.25
N ARG A 168 -0.13 6.40 -13.74
CA ARG A 168 0.06 7.67 -13.07
C ARG A 168 1.34 8.35 -13.56
N GLN A 169 1.34 9.68 -13.59
CA GLN A 169 2.47 10.54 -13.91
C GLN A 169 2.94 11.28 -12.66
N GLY A 170 4.22 11.18 -12.35
CA GLY A 170 4.85 11.85 -11.21
C GLY A 170 5.05 13.33 -11.43
N LEU A 171 4.89 14.10 -10.35
CA LEU A 171 5.14 15.53 -10.23
C LEU A 171 5.93 15.78 -8.95
N GLY A 172 7.12 16.34 -9.06
CA GLY A 172 8.00 16.62 -7.90
C GLY A 172 9.26 15.78 -7.87
N GLY A 173 9.42 14.86 -6.92
CA GLY A 173 10.62 14.04 -6.75
C GLY A 173 11.02 13.20 -7.96
N HIS A 174 10.04 12.86 -8.78
CA HIS A 174 10.26 12.29 -10.12
C HIS A 174 9.20 12.84 -11.10
N HIS A 175 9.50 12.69 -12.40
CA HIS A 175 8.63 13.13 -13.50
C HIS A 175 8.32 11.97 -14.45
N GLY A 176 8.38 10.76 -13.95
CA GLY A 176 8.14 9.55 -14.73
C GLY A 176 6.71 9.04 -14.66
N ALA A 177 6.39 8.16 -15.60
CA ALA A 177 5.16 7.37 -15.57
C ALA A 177 5.37 6.09 -14.76
N VAL A 178 4.35 5.71 -13.98
CA VAL A 178 4.25 4.49 -13.20
C VAL A 178 2.98 3.76 -13.60
N ALA A 179 3.08 2.47 -13.85
CA ALA A 179 1.93 1.62 -14.13
C ALA A 179 1.90 0.44 -13.15
N ASP A 180 0.82 0.32 -12.37
CA ASP A 180 0.58 -0.78 -11.46
C ASP A 180 -0.50 -1.71 -12.03
N PHE A 181 -0.28 -3.00 -11.89
CA PHE A 181 -1.22 -4.06 -12.25
C PHE A 181 -1.39 -4.98 -11.06
N SER A 182 -2.64 -5.26 -10.71
CA SER A 182 -2.98 -6.20 -9.65
C SER A 182 -4.15 -7.08 -10.04
N ALA A 183 -4.16 -8.29 -9.48
CA ALA A 183 -5.34 -9.13 -9.48
C ALA A 183 -5.57 -9.64 -8.06
N ASP A 184 -6.83 -9.77 -7.65
CA ASP A 184 -7.21 -10.15 -6.31
C ASP A 184 -8.29 -11.23 -6.35
N PHE A 185 -8.04 -12.33 -5.67
CA PHE A 185 -9.08 -13.28 -5.27
C PHE A 185 -9.66 -12.81 -3.95
N ILE A 186 -10.98 -12.61 -3.92
CA ILE A 186 -11.71 -11.99 -2.79
C ILE A 186 -12.68 -13.03 -2.26
N VAL A 187 -12.43 -13.53 -1.06
CA VAL A 187 -13.22 -14.62 -0.47
C VAL A 187 -13.93 -14.13 0.80
N PRO A 188 -15.23 -13.93 0.78
CA PRO A 188 -16.02 -13.72 2.00
C PRO A 188 -16.10 -15.03 2.78
N VAL A 189 -15.28 -15.16 3.83
CA VAL A 189 -15.21 -16.37 4.66
C VAL A 189 -16.47 -16.51 5.53
N ILE A 190 -16.91 -15.39 6.09
CA ILE A 190 -18.20 -15.23 6.79
C ILE A 190 -18.73 -13.82 6.49
N GLN A 191 -19.97 -13.52 6.86
CA GLN A 191 -20.65 -12.25 6.57
C GLN A 191 -19.84 -10.97 6.88
N ARG A 192 -18.88 -11.03 7.82
CA ARG A 192 -18.10 -9.88 8.28
C ARG A 192 -16.60 -10.02 8.04
N LEU A 193 -16.14 -11.15 7.53
CA LEU A 193 -14.73 -11.45 7.32
C LEU A 193 -14.47 -11.74 5.86
N THR A 194 -13.67 -10.90 5.24
CA THR A 194 -13.19 -11.08 3.88
C THR A 194 -11.69 -11.29 3.89
N VAL A 195 -11.22 -12.29 3.17
CA VAL A 195 -9.81 -12.55 2.92
C VAL A 195 -9.57 -12.34 1.44
N SER A 196 -8.50 -11.67 1.10
CA SER A 196 -8.10 -11.51 -0.30
C SER A 196 -6.61 -11.77 -0.47
N ALA A 197 -6.25 -12.18 -1.68
CA ALA A 197 -4.87 -12.45 -2.04
C ALA A 197 -4.69 -12.36 -3.54
N GLY A 198 -3.49 -11.92 -3.99
CA GLY A 198 -3.20 -11.93 -5.40
C GLY A 198 -1.90 -11.28 -5.81
N PRO A 199 -1.53 -11.43 -7.10
CA PRO A 199 -0.28 -10.92 -7.65
C PRO A 199 -0.29 -9.41 -7.81
N ARG A 200 0.92 -8.83 -7.79
CA ARG A 200 1.24 -7.42 -7.99
C ARG A 200 2.35 -7.30 -9.02
N PHE A 201 2.26 -6.30 -9.87
CA PHE A 201 3.31 -5.98 -10.82
C PHE A 201 3.37 -4.47 -11.03
N THR A 202 4.58 -3.89 -11.04
CA THR A 202 4.81 -2.48 -11.33
C THR A 202 5.77 -2.35 -12.50
N TRP A 203 5.44 -1.44 -13.38
CA TRP A 203 6.29 -0.94 -14.43
C TRP A 203 6.55 0.55 -14.22
N GLU A 204 7.79 0.99 -14.46
CA GLU A 204 8.17 2.39 -14.34
C GLU A 204 8.95 2.88 -15.56
N SER A 205 8.77 4.15 -15.90
CA SER A 205 9.62 4.82 -16.88
C SER A 205 10.98 5.17 -16.29
N THR A 206 11.96 5.49 -17.14
CA THR A 206 13.30 5.92 -16.70
C THR A 206 13.25 7.13 -15.78
N GLN A 207 12.36 8.10 -16.04
CA GLN A 207 12.21 9.31 -15.23
C GLN A 207 11.61 9.05 -13.84
N SER A 208 10.96 7.88 -13.65
CA SER A 208 10.52 7.41 -12.32
C SER A 208 11.66 6.68 -11.61
N THR A 209 12.30 5.70 -12.27
CA THR A 209 13.30 4.83 -11.67
C THR A 209 14.63 5.55 -11.35
N SER A 210 15.11 6.41 -12.26
CA SER A 210 16.45 7.02 -12.18
C SER A 210 16.70 7.85 -10.91
N PRO A 211 15.77 8.70 -10.42
CA PRO A 211 15.99 9.48 -9.20
C PRO A 211 16.22 8.63 -7.94
N TYR A 212 15.68 7.42 -7.91
CA TYR A 212 15.73 6.54 -6.73
C TYR A 212 16.83 5.50 -6.81
N PHE A 213 17.18 5.04 -8.01
CA PHE A 213 18.07 3.89 -8.23
C PHE A 213 19.33 4.22 -9.04
N GLY A 214 19.39 5.39 -9.67
CA GLY A 214 20.56 5.85 -10.40
C GLY A 214 21.68 6.31 -9.47
N VAL A 215 22.93 6.29 -9.97
CA VAL A 215 24.13 6.83 -9.32
C VAL A 215 24.92 7.63 -10.35
N ASN A 216 24.88 8.96 -10.28
CA ASN A 216 25.65 9.82 -11.17
C ASN A 216 27.12 9.96 -10.71
N ALA A 217 27.96 10.64 -11.50
CA ALA A 217 29.40 10.78 -11.21
C ALA A 217 29.69 11.46 -9.86
N LEU A 218 28.92 12.50 -9.48
CA LEU A 218 29.06 13.17 -8.18
C LEU A 218 28.67 12.27 -7.02
N GLN A 219 27.56 11.56 -7.19
CA GLN A 219 27.08 10.59 -6.21
C GLN A 219 28.06 9.41 -6.07
N ALA A 220 28.63 8.93 -7.16
CA ALA A 220 29.65 7.88 -7.13
C ALA A 220 30.89 8.31 -6.34
N ALA A 221 31.39 9.52 -6.59
CA ALA A 221 32.52 10.07 -5.85
C ALA A 221 32.24 10.27 -4.36
N ALA A 222 31.02 10.69 -4.01
CA ALA A 222 30.62 10.95 -2.61
C ALA A 222 30.24 9.68 -1.85
N SER A 223 29.66 8.69 -2.52
CA SER A 223 29.12 7.47 -1.90
C SER A 223 30.05 6.26 -1.97
N GLY A 224 31.02 6.28 -2.91
CA GLY A 224 31.86 5.11 -3.24
C GLY A 224 31.14 4.00 -4.02
N LEU A 225 29.89 4.23 -4.44
CA LEU A 225 29.16 3.30 -5.32
C LEU A 225 29.55 3.54 -6.78
N PRO A 226 29.54 2.51 -7.64
CA PRO A 226 29.79 2.69 -9.06
C PRO A 226 28.71 3.53 -9.73
N ILE A 227 29.09 4.25 -10.80
CA ILE A 227 28.13 4.98 -11.65
C ILE A 227 27.12 3.99 -12.22
N PHE A 228 25.84 4.35 -12.18
CA PHE A 228 24.76 3.52 -12.67
C PHE A 228 23.63 4.38 -13.25
N ASP A 229 23.36 4.20 -14.53
CA ASP A 229 22.26 4.88 -15.24
C ASP A 229 21.04 3.98 -15.26
N ALA A 230 20.23 4.07 -14.20
CA ALA A 230 19.03 3.26 -14.05
C ALA A 230 17.98 3.60 -15.10
N LYS A 231 17.55 2.61 -15.86
CA LYS A 231 16.50 2.71 -16.88
C LYS A 231 15.17 2.21 -16.32
N GLY A 232 14.09 2.63 -16.97
CA GLY A 232 12.76 2.10 -16.73
C GLY A 232 12.57 0.68 -17.24
N GLY A 233 11.42 0.10 -16.93
CA GLY A 233 11.04 -1.26 -17.31
C GLY A 233 10.20 -1.94 -16.24
N ALA A 234 10.22 -3.27 -16.20
CA ALA A 234 9.66 -4.04 -15.09
C ALA A 234 10.37 -3.65 -13.79
N HIS A 235 9.61 -3.07 -12.86
CA HIS A 235 10.17 -2.47 -11.64
C HIS A 235 10.08 -3.42 -10.45
N SER A 236 8.91 -4.00 -10.21
CA SER A 236 8.71 -5.01 -9.18
C SER A 236 7.63 -6.02 -9.55
N ALA A 237 7.70 -7.19 -8.94
CA ALA A 237 6.63 -8.18 -8.94
C ALA A 237 6.50 -8.79 -7.54
N GLY A 238 5.27 -9.12 -7.17
CA GLY A 238 5.01 -9.59 -5.82
C GLY A 238 3.64 -10.21 -5.64
N PHE A 239 3.28 -10.36 -4.37
CA PHE A 239 2.02 -10.93 -3.94
C PHE A 239 1.57 -10.28 -2.65
N GLY A 240 0.29 -9.93 -2.57
CA GLY A 240 -0.32 -9.34 -1.38
C GLY A 240 -1.45 -10.21 -0.83
N THR A 241 -1.63 -10.17 0.48
CA THR A 241 -2.79 -10.75 1.17
C THR A 241 -3.38 -9.73 2.13
N GLN A 242 -4.69 -9.73 2.30
CA GLN A 242 -5.40 -8.87 3.23
C GLN A 242 -6.50 -9.66 3.94
N VAL A 243 -6.67 -9.38 5.21
CA VAL A 243 -7.80 -9.81 6.02
C VAL A 243 -8.56 -8.56 6.45
N LYS A 244 -9.84 -8.49 6.11
CA LYS A 244 -10.74 -7.39 6.44
C LYS A 244 -11.88 -7.90 7.32
N TYR A 245 -12.10 -7.25 8.46
CA TYR A 245 -13.18 -7.58 9.37
C TYR A 245 -14.07 -6.37 9.64
N GLN A 246 -15.34 -6.49 9.31
CA GLN A 246 -16.35 -5.47 9.55
C GLN A 246 -16.98 -5.67 10.93
N ILE A 247 -16.59 -4.83 11.90
CA ILE A 247 -17.09 -4.90 13.27
C ILE A 247 -18.60 -4.59 13.29
N ASN A 248 -18.99 -3.53 12.57
CA ASN A 248 -20.37 -3.10 12.35
C ASN A 248 -20.47 -2.32 11.03
N PRO A 249 -21.63 -1.81 10.61
CA PRO A 249 -21.74 -1.06 9.34
C PRO A 249 -20.83 0.15 9.20
N GLN A 250 -20.34 0.71 10.31
CA GLN A 250 -19.47 1.88 10.32
C GLN A 250 -18.00 1.55 10.53
N TRP A 251 -17.66 0.56 11.35
CA TRP A 251 -16.30 0.23 11.73
C TRP A 251 -15.75 -0.98 10.98
N GLU A 252 -14.61 -0.79 10.39
CA GLU A 252 -13.82 -1.82 9.72
C GLU A 252 -12.40 -1.85 10.27
N VAL A 253 -11.85 -3.04 10.43
CA VAL A 253 -10.42 -3.25 10.70
C VAL A 253 -9.85 -4.16 9.62
N HIS A 254 -8.61 -3.92 9.24
CA HIS A 254 -7.91 -4.76 8.29
C HIS A 254 -6.44 -4.96 8.68
N SER A 255 -5.88 -6.05 8.22
CA SER A 255 -4.45 -6.32 8.28
C SER A 255 -4.00 -6.90 6.95
N TYR A 256 -2.73 -6.68 6.60
CA TYR A 256 -2.20 -7.17 5.34
C TYR A 256 -0.72 -7.51 5.44
N ILE A 257 -0.29 -8.35 4.52
CA ILE A 257 1.12 -8.63 4.24
C ILE A 257 1.30 -8.50 2.73
N GLU A 258 2.31 -7.77 2.32
CA GLU A 258 2.70 -7.60 0.94
C GLU A 258 4.18 -7.94 0.79
N TYR A 259 4.50 -8.82 -0.14
CA TYR A 259 5.86 -9.15 -0.53
C TYR A 259 6.07 -8.73 -1.98
N GLU A 260 7.16 -8.02 -2.22
CA GLU A 260 7.59 -7.63 -3.54
C GLU A 260 9.08 -7.92 -3.73
N ARG A 261 9.43 -8.22 -4.96
CA ARG A 261 10.80 -8.33 -5.41
C ARG A 261 11.05 -7.28 -6.47
N LEU A 262 12.04 -6.45 -6.25
CA LEU A 262 12.54 -5.51 -7.25
C LEU A 262 13.09 -6.27 -8.46
N LEU A 263 12.86 -5.73 -9.64
CA LEU A 263 13.24 -6.28 -10.93
C LEU A 263 14.08 -5.27 -11.73
N GLY A 264 14.48 -5.67 -12.93
CA GLY A 264 15.12 -4.77 -13.89
C GLY A 264 16.31 -4.02 -13.31
N ASP A 265 16.40 -2.73 -13.61
CA ASP A 265 17.48 -1.88 -13.15
C ASP A 265 17.33 -1.42 -11.69
N ALA A 266 16.12 -1.38 -11.14
CA ALA A 266 15.92 -1.20 -9.70
C ALA A 266 16.66 -2.29 -8.91
N ALA A 267 16.51 -3.56 -9.29
CA ALA A 267 17.20 -4.67 -8.66
C ALA A 267 18.72 -4.66 -8.86
N LYS A 268 19.20 -4.14 -9.99
CA LYS A 268 20.64 -4.07 -10.33
C LYS A 268 21.33 -2.84 -9.75
N SER A 269 20.59 -1.87 -9.23
CA SER A 269 21.16 -0.65 -8.66
C SER A 269 22.25 -0.96 -7.64
N PRO A 270 23.41 -0.27 -7.68
CA PRO A 270 24.47 -0.41 -6.68
C PRO A 270 23.98 -0.12 -5.26
N LEU A 271 23.01 0.78 -5.10
CA LEU A 271 22.36 1.03 -3.82
C LEU A 271 21.72 -0.26 -3.27
N VAL A 272 20.97 -0.98 -4.11
CA VAL A 272 20.23 -2.18 -3.72
C VAL A 272 21.18 -3.38 -3.53
N THR A 273 22.08 -3.59 -4.49
CA THR A 273 22.98 -4.76 -4.48
C THR A 273 24.06 -4.71 -3.41
N THR A 274 24.51 -3.49 -3.04
CA THR A 274 25.61 -3.30 -2.08
C THR A 274 25.11 -2.96 -0.69
N ARG A 275 24.07 -2.11 -0.58
CA ARG A 275 23.62 -1.55 0.71
C ARG A 275 22.18 -1.91 1.07
N GLY A 276 21.42 -2.49 0.14
CA GLY A 276 20.00 -2.74 0.25
C GLY A 276 19.57 -4.19 0.14
N SER A 277 18.34 -4.38 -0.34
CA SER A 277 17.72 -5.68 -0.62
C SER A 277 16.76 -5.57 -1.80
N VAL A 278 16.75 -6.58 -2.67
CA VAL A 278 15.74 -6.71 -3.71
C VAL A 278 14.40 -7.20 -3.15
N ASN A 279 14.41 -7.85 -1.99
CA ASN A 279 13.20 -8.38 -1.37
C ASN A 279 12.63 -7.34 -0.40
N GLN A 280 11.38 -6.97 -0.62
CA GLN A 280 10.66 -5.96 0.14
C GLN A 280 9.44 -6.61 0.77
N THR A 281 9.28 -6.51 2.08
CA THR A 281 8.11 -7.03 2.78
C THR A 281 7.50 -5.94 3.63
N THR A 282 6.19 -5.76 3.49
CA THR A 282 5.41 -4.80 4.26
C THR A 282 4.29 -5.53 4.99
N VAL A 283 4.10 -5.22 6.25
CA VAL A 283 3.00 -5.71 7.08
C VAL A 283 2.27 -4.52 7.66
N GLY A 284 0.95 -4.49 7.56
CA GLY A 284 0.17 -3.39 8.08
C GLY A 284 -1.11 -3.82 8.77
N ILE A 285 -1.61 -2.91 9.61
CA ILE A 285 -2.90 -3.03 10.28
C ILE A 285 -3.54 -1.65 10.33
N GLY A 286 -4.86 -1.59 10.19
CA GLY A 286 -5.58 -0.33 10.27
C GLY A 286 -7.02 -0.50 10.70
N ALA A 287 -7.62 0.61 11.14
CA ALA A 287 -9.02 0.72 11.46
C ALA A 287 -9.60 1.97 10.79
N SER A 288 -10.82 1.87 10.30
CA SER A 288 -11.51 2.97 9.64
C SER A 288 -12.97 3.05 10.06
N TYR A 289 -13.51 4.26 9.96
CA TYR A 289 -14.90 4.57 10.26
C TYR A 289 -15.58 5.18 9.04
N ALA A 290 -16.73 4.64 8.66
CA ALA A 290 -17.54 5.12 7.56
C ALA A 290 -18.65 6.05 8.05
N PHE A 291 -18.83 7.18 7.37
CA PHE A 291 -19.93 8.11 7.59
C PHE A 291 -20.48 8.65 6.28
N ASP A 292 -21.79 8.86 6.24
CA ASP A 292 -22.47 9.39 5.07
C ASP A 292 -22.61 10.90 5.13
N PHE A 293 -22.50 11.54 3.96
CA PHE A 293 -22.78 12.96 3.80
C PHE A 293 -23.47 13.23 2.46
N LYS A 294 -24.11 14.38 2.36
CA LYS A 294 -24.84 14.78 1.17
C LYS A 294 -24.25 16.04 0.57
N ILE A 295 -23.97 16.00 -0.73
CA ILE A 295 -23.68 17.19 -1.55
C ILE A 295 -24.97 17.59 -2.27
N ARG A 296 -25.41 18.82 -2.06
CA ARG A 296 -26.60 19.39 -2.70
C ARG A 296 -26.30 19.99 -4.04
#